data_2ab19cd1ed0e82be706a24b0e1af4176
#
_entry.id   2ab19cd1ed0e82be706a24b0e1af4176
#
_cell.length_a   1.000
_cell.length_b   1.000
_cell.length_c   1.000
_cell.angle_alpha   90.00
_cell.angle_beta   90.00
_cell.angle_gamma   90.00
#
_symmetry.space_group_name_H-M   'P 1'
#
loop_
_entity.id
_entity.type
_entity.pdbx_description
1 polymer ?
#
loop_
_entity_poly.entity_id
_entity_poly.type
_entity_poly.pdbx_seq_one_letter_code
_entity_poly.pdbx_strand_id
1 'polypeptide(L)'
;MTERTEQRETICAVAQDIMPLMLDNVCSPESRSFVEEHVQNCEGCREALALMQAEDRQTPSPEEATKNRAQWKGVRRYCKRLTSRGFLLGLAVTILAAALAAAAYWQLWVVDSTPVPLEEYDVRLVRTADGWVARVFESGTYVGQRSTLGEGDGGIRITFCTSRIPKRGEPHTVITPQYYLHEGKLYRADVEVSLDEGAYIELGDEVTEIRVGTPENDRVIYRAGDEIPLCSAEEEEEIRAHMQRTARADGEIPWDGMAVRRAEEEKNS
;
A
#
# COMPACT_ATOMS: atom_id res chain seq x y z
N MET A 1 -47.66 -52.81 31.79
CA MET A 1 -48.30 -51.58 32.30
C MET A 1 -47.40 -50.32 32.02
N THR A 2 -46.14 -50.49 31.88
CA THR A 2 -45.14 -49.36 31.66
C THR A 2 -45.25 -48.64 30.31
N GLU A 3 -45.40 -49.37 29.23
CA GLU A 3 -45.44 -48.75 27.87
C GLU A 3 -46.56 -47.75 27.62
N ARG A 4 -47.76 -48.00 28.21
CA ARG A 4 -48.90 -47.08 28.07
C ARG A 4 -48.72 -45.78 28.83
N THR A 5 -47.93 -45.79 29.90
CA THR A 5 -47.65 -44.61 30.73
C THR A 5 -46.63 -43.71 30.07
N GLU A 6 -45.55 -44.27 29.53
CA GLU A 6 -44.52 -43.54 28.78
C GLU A 6 -45.10 -42.88 27.51
N GLN A 7 -45.98 -43.57 26.80
CA GLN A 7 -46.59 -43.02 25.59
C GLN A 7 -47.53 -41.83 25.93
N ARG A 8 -48.21 -41.88 27.06
CA ARG A 8 -49.06 -40.77 27.55
C ARG A 8 -48.21 -39.54 27.94
N GLU A 9 -47.11 -39.77 28.64
CA GLU A 9 -46.19 -38.68 29.04
C GLU A 9 -45.59 -37.98 27.82
N THR A 10 -45.20 -38.74 26.78
CA THR A 10 -44.69 -38.18 25.55
C THR A 10 -45.70 -37.32 24.80
N ILE A 11 -46.96 -37.77 24.74
CA ILE A 11 -48.06 -37.03 24.11
C ILE A 11 -48.37 -35.74 24.89
N CYS A 12 -48.33 -35.76 26.21
CA CYS A 12 -48.52 -34.58 27.06
C CYS A 12 -47.39 -33.54 26.83
N ALA A 13 -46.12 -33.99 26.75
CA ALA A 13 -45.01 -33.12 26.49
C ALA A 13 -45.11 -32.40 25.13
N VAL A 14 -45.44 -33.15 24.07
CA VAL A 14 -45.65 -32.57 22.73
C VAL A 14 -46.83 -31.58 22.73
N ALA A 15 -47.92 -31.91 23.39
CA ALA A 15 -49.07 -30.99 23.48
C ALA A 15 -48.70 -29.70 24.20
N GLN A 16 -47.93 -29.76 25.29
CA GLN A 16 -47.47 -28.59 26.04
C GLN A 16 -46.54 -27.70 25.24
N ASP A 17 -45.63 -28.27 24.42
CA ASP A 17 -44.74 -27.52 23.55
C ASP A 17 -45.49 -26.76 22.45
N ILE A 18 -46.65 -27.28 22.00
CA ILE A 18 -47.45 -26.66 20.94
C ILE A 18 -48.44 -25.61 21.51
N MET A 19 -48.85 -25.69 22.78
CA MET A 19 -49.80 -24.77 23.40
C MET A 19 -49.47 -23.29 23.24
N PRO A 20 -48.23 -22.83 23.45
CA PRO A 20 -47.87 -21.42 23.22
C PRO A 20 -48.08 -20.99 21.78
N LEU A 21 -47.69 -21.84 20.79
CA LEU A 21 -47.87 -21.55 19.37
C LEU A 21 -49.35 -21.50 18.97
N MET A 22 -50.20 -22.29 19.65
CA MET A 22 -51.66 -22.27 19.46
C MET A 22 -52.25 -20.96 19.97
N LEU A 23 -51.82 -20.47 21.13
CA LEU A 23 -52.25 -19.19 21.70
C LEU A 23 -51.85 -18.00 20.81
N ASP A 24 -50.66 -18.04 20.26
CA ASP A 24 -50.15 -17.01 19.33
C ASP A 24 -50.75 -17.10 17.92
N ASN A 25 -51.61 -18.08 17.63
CA ASN A 25 -52.18 -18.35 16.30
C ASN A 25 -51.13 -18.62 15.19
N VAL A 26 -50.00 -19.19 15.54
CA VAL A 26 -48.89 -19.47 14.56
C VAL A 26 -48.72 -20.98 14.27
N CYS A 27 -49.50 -21.86 14.89
CA CYS A 27 -49.47 -23.30 14.63
C CYS A 27 -50.35 -23.68 13.42
N SER A 28 -50.06 -24.84 12.81
CA SER A 28 -50.89 -25.39 11.73
C SER A 28 -52.26 -25.83 12.24
N PRO A 29 -53.29 -25.92 11.35
CA PRO A 29 -54.62 -26.43 11.74
C PRO A 29 -54.58 -27.82 12.33
N GLU A 30 -53.72 -28.70 11.82
CA GLU A 30 -53.58 -30.08 12.28
C GLU A 30 -52.97 -30.11 13.71
N SER A 31 -51.95 -29.27 13.96
CA SER A 31 -51.33 -29.14 15.29
C SER A 31 -52.34 -28.58 16.30
N ARG A 32 -53.17 -27.63 15.89
CA ARG A 32 -54.25 -27.10 16.72
C ARG A 32 -55.26 -28.15 17.10
N SER A 33 -55.79 -28.90 16.13
CA SER A 33 -56.73 -30.01 16.37
C SER A 33 -56.14 -31.06 17.30
N PHE A 34 -54.87 -31.39 17.15
CA PHE A 34 -54.19 -32.33 18.04
C PHE A 34 -54.18 -31.86 19.50
N VAL A 35 -53.81 -30.59 19.75
CA VAL A 35 -53.82 -30.03 21.12
C VAL A 35 -55.21 -29.94 21.68
N GLU A 36 -56.20 -29.49 20.91
CA GLU A 36 -57.61 -29.38 21.34
C GLU A 36 -58.19 -30.75 21.72
N GLU A 37 -57.97 -31.80 20.97
CA GLU A 37 -58.39 -33.16 21.25
C GLU A 37 -57.69 -33.70 22.52
N HIS A 38 -56.37 -33.45 22.63
CA HIS A 38 -55.62 -33.90 23.81
C HIS A 38 -56.12 -33.23 25.11
N VAL A 39 -56.31 -31.90 25.08
CA VAL A 39 -56.79 -31.10 26.24
C VAL A 39 -58.20 -31.55 26.70
N GLN A 40 -59.05 -31.99 25.80
CA GLN A 40 -60.35 -32.55 26.16
C GLN A 40 -60.19 -33.82 26.97
N ASN A 41 -59.18 -34.64 26.74
CA ASN A 41 -59.00 -35.96 27.35
C ASN A 41 -57.89 -35.99 28.42
N CYS A 42 -57.19 -34.88 28.71
CA CYS A 42 -56.10 -34.78 29.69
C CYS A 42 -56.31 -33.58 30.63
N GLU A 43 -56.55 -33.84 31.88
CA GLU A 43 -56.82 -32.80 32.89
C GLU A 43 -55.65 -31.94 33.18
N GLY A 44 -54.41 -32.50 33.29
CA GLY A 44 -53.23 -31.74 33.56
C GLY A 44 -52.83 -30.77 32.38
N CYS A 45 -53.07 -31.17 31.14
CA CYS A 45 -52.86 -30.30 29.99
C CYS A 45 -53.94 -29.22 29.88
N ARG A 46 -55.17 -29.49 30.35
CA ARG A 46 -56.26 -28.49 30.46
C ARG A 46 -55.93 -27.38 31.45
N GLU A 47 -55.37 -27.76 32.60
CA GLU A 47 -54.91 -26.81 33.62
C GLU A 47 -53.72 -25.96 33.12
N ALA A 48 -52.78 -26.59 32.49
CA ALA A 48 -51.66 -25.90 31.94
C ALA A 48 -52.06 -24.85 30.88
N LEU A 49 -53.00 -25.21 29.99
CA LEU A 49 -53.52 -24.28 28.98
C LEU A 49 -54.32 -23.12 29.65
N ALA A 50 -55.09 -23.40 30.69
CA ALA A 50 -55.84 -22.38 31.43
C ALA A 50 -54.90 -21.37 32.13
N LEU A 51 -53.77 -21.82 32.69
CA LEU A 51 -52.72 -20.96 33.27
C LEU A 51 -52.09 -20.07 32.24
N MET A 52 -51.68 -20.62 31.10
CA MET A 52 -51.10 -19.83 29.99
C MET A 52 -52.08 -18.78 29.46
N GLN A 53 -53.35 -19.10 29.33
CA GLN A 53 -54.39 -18.15 28.94
C GLN A 53 -54.65 -17.05 29.99
N ALA A 54 -54.45 -17.34 31.26
CA ALA A 54 -54.58 -16.36 32.34
C ALA A 54 -53.40 -15.37 32.35
N GLU A 55 -52.19 -15.84 32.04
CA GLU A 55 -51.00 -15.00 31.88
C GLU A 55 -51.13 -14.09 30.65
N ASP A 56 -51.64 -14.62 29.52
CA ASP A 56 -51.83 -13.82 28.30
C ASP A 56 -52.85 -12.69 28.49
N ARG A 57 -53.86 -12.86 29.36
CA ARG A 57 -54.83 -11.80 29.72
C ARG A 57 -54.23 -10.66 30.55
N GLN A 58 -53.01 -10.82 31.10
CA GLN A 58 -52.28 -9.77 31.81
C GLN A 58 -51.42 -8.93 30.86
N THR A 59 -51.43 -9.20 29.56
CA THR A 59 -50.75 -8.34 28.57
C THR A 59 -51.42 -6.94 28.56
N PRO A 60 -50.60 -5.86 28.47
CA PRO A 60 -51.09 -4.49 28.59
C PRO A 60 -52.13 -4.20 27.51
N SER A 61 -53.17 -3.41 27.87
CA SER A 61 -54.24 -3.05 26.95
C SER A 61 -53.70 -2.46 25.64
N PRO A 62 -54.44 -2.57 24.51
CA PRO A 62 -54.00 -1.99 23.23
C PRO A 62 -53.65 -0.50 23.32
N GLU A 63 -54.27 0.24 24.24
CA GLU A 63 -53.95 1.65 24.50
C GLU A 63 -52.63 1.84 25.25
N GLU A 64 -52.35 1.01 26.23
CA GLU A 64 -51.06 1.02 26.95
C GLU A 64 -49.92 0.54 26.06
N ALA A 65 -50.15 -0.45 25.21
CA ALA A 65 -49.19 -0.91 24.22
C ALA A 65 -48.82 0.18 23.16
N THR A 66 -49.84 0.98 22.75
CA THR A 66 -49.60 2.11 21.82
C THR A 66 -48.84 3.25 22.49
N LYS A 67 -49.14 3.55 23.75
CA LYS A 67 -48.46 4.58 24.55
C LYS A 67 -47.01 4.19 24.82
N ASN A 68 -46.77 2.96 25.20
CA ASN A 68 -45.42 2.40 25.36
C ASN A 68 -44.63 2.39 24.03
N ARG A 69 -45.25 2.00 22.91
CA ARG A 69 -44.61 2.06 21.58
C ARG A 69 -44.22 3.48 21.18
N ALA A 70 -45.03 4.49 21.52
CA ALA A 70 -44.71 5.89 21.23
C ALA A 70 -43.51 6.37 22.05
N GLN A 71 -43.42 6.02 23.32
CA GLN A 71 -42.27 6.31 24.18
C GLN A 71 -41.00 5.61 23.69
N TRP A 72 -41.07 4.32 23.36
CA TRP A 72 -39.94 3.56 22.84
C TRP A 72 -39.46 4.07 21.47
N LYS A 73 -40.33 4.57 20.60
CA LYS A 73 -39.94 5.23 19.33
C LYS A 73 -39.12 6.50 19.57
N GLY A 74 -39.42 7.26 20.65
CA GLY A 74 -38.62 8.43 21.04
C GLY A 74 -37.23 8.04 21.51
N VAL A 75 -37.13 7.11 22.45
CA VAL A 75 -35.86 6.60 22.98
C VAL A 75 -35.00 5.96 21.87
N ARG A 76 -35.60 5.14 21.01
CA ARG A 76 -34.89 4.50 19.91
C ARG A 76 -34.33 5.52 18.89
N ARG A 77 -35.07 6.61 18.62
CA ARG A 77 -34.58 7.71 17.77
C ARG A 77 -33.42 8.47 18.41
N TYR A 78 -33.48 8.71 19.71
CA TYR A 78 -32.40 9.36 20.46
C TYR A 78 -31.17 8.48 20.54
N CYS A 79 -31.29 7.21 20.88
CA CYS A 79 -30.19 6.24 20.86
C CYS A 79 -29.56 6.10 19.47
N LYS A 80 -30.38 6.03 18.39
CA LYS A 80 -29.87 5.95 17.01
C LYS A 80 -29.11 7.23 16.60
N ARG A 81 -29.52 8.41 17.10
CA ARG A 81 -28.76 9.67 16.86
C ARG A 81 -27.45 9.71 17.64
N LEU A 82 -27.45 9.25 18.89
CA LEU A 82 -26.22 9.19 19.69
C LEU A 82 -25.22 8.17 19.12
N THR A 83 -25.69 6.97 18.79
CA THR A 83 -24.81 5.92 18.20
C THR A 83 -24.29 6.32 16.83
N SER A 84 -25.11 6.94 15.96
CA SER A 84 -24.64 7.38 14.65
C SER A 84 -23.63 8.52 14.73
N ARG A 85 -23.82 9.50 15.62
CA ARG A 85 -22.84 10.58 15.84
C ARG A 85 -21.56 10.08 16.50
N GLY A 86 -21.67 9.22 17.50
CA GLY A 86 -20.51 8.57 18.14
C GLY A 86 -19.74 7.69 17.16
N PHE A 87 -20.44 6.93 16.33
CA PHE A 87 -19.83 6.12 15.27
C PHE A 87 -19.11 6.99 14.22
N LEU A 88 -19.75 8.06 13.75
CA LEU A 88 -19.12 8.97 12.76
C LEU A 88 -17.91 9.68 13.35
N LEU A 89 -17.96 10.13 14.61
CA LEU A 89 -16.81 10.72 15.30
C LEU A 89 -15.70 9.69 15.50
N GLY A 90 -16.02 8.47 15.94
CA GLY A 90 -15.05 7.38 16.06
C GLY A 90 -14.39 7.04 14.74
N LEU A 91 -15.17 6.94 13.66
CA LEU A 91 -14.66 6.70 12.32
C LEU A 91 -13.76 7.85 11.84
N ALA A 92 -14.16 9.10 12.07
CA ALA A 92 -13.34 10.26 11.71
C ALA A 92 -12.00 10.28 12.47
N VAL A 93 -12.00 9.98 13.77
CA VAL A 93 -10.78 9.88 14.60
C VAL A 93 -9.87 8.75 14.11
N THR A 94 -10.43 7.58 13.79
CA THR A 94 -9.62 6.46 13.26
C THR A 94 -9.01 6.75 11.91
N ILE A 95 -9.76 7.39 11.00
CA ILE A 95 -9.25 7.81 9.69
C ILE A 95 -8.14 8.85 9.87
N LEU A 96 -8.33 9.85 10.73
CA LEU A 96 -7.32 10.85 11.01
C LEU A 96 -6.05 10.23 11.61
N ALA A 97 -6.19 9.35 12.58
CA ALA A 97 -5.07 8.63 13.19
C ALA A 97 -4.32 7.77 12.17
N ALA A 98 -5.03 7.06 11.29
CA ALA A 98 -4.45 6.28 10.21
C ALA A 98 -3.71 7.17 9.19
N ALA A 99 -4.28 8.32 8.83
CA ALA A 99 -3.65 9.29 7.94
C ALA A 99 -2.36 9.88 8.54
N LEU A 100 -2.38 10.23 9.83
CA LEU A 100 -1.20 10.73 10.54
C LEU A 100 -0.11 9.64 10.66
N ALA A 101 -0.50 8.41 10.94
CA ALA A 101 0.43 7.29 10.99
C ALA A 101 1.05 7.01 9.61
N ALA A 102 0.25 7.06 8.55
CA ALA A 102 0.73 6.91 7.17
C ALA A 102 1.68 8.05 6.77
N ALA A 103 1.34 9.30 7.12
CA ALA A 103 2.20 10.44 6.86
C ALA A 103 3.54 10.36 7.64
N ALA A 104 3.48 9.94 8.90
CA ALA A 104 4.69 9.72 9.71
C ALA A 104 5.55 8.57 9.14
N TYR A 105 4.93 7.45 8.75
CA TYR A 105 5.61 6.36 8.08
C TYR A 105 6.29 6.84 6.80
N TRP A 106 5.56 7.56 5.95
CA TRP A 106 6.08 8.10 4.70
C TRP A 106 7.28 9.01 4.95
N GLN A 107 7.17 9.96 5.90
CA GLN A 107 8.23 10.90 6.23
C GLN A 107 9.49 10.24 6.83
N LEU A 108 9.29 9.17 7.62
CA LEU A 108 10.41 8.52 8.32
C LEU A 108 11.11 7.44 7.48
N TRP A 109 10.37 6.74 6.62
CA TRP A 109 10.84 5.53 5.96
C TRP A 109 10.93 5.62 4.43
N VAL A 110 10.21 6.57 3.83
CA VAL A 110 10.13 6.67 2.36
C VAL A 110 10.86 7.91 1.85
N VAL A 111 10.80 9.03 2.57
CA VAL A 111 11.46 10.26 2.13
C VAL A 111 12.94 10.22 2.47
N ASP A 112 13.78 10.15 1.44
CA ASP A 112 15.23 10.22 1.56
C ASP A 112 15.65 11.69 1.76
N SER A 113 15.81 12.08 3.01
CA SER A 113 16.09 13.47 3.40
C SER A 113 17.35 13.65 4.25
N THR A 114 17.94 12.56 4.71
CA THR A 114 19.12 12.59 5.58
C THR A 114 20.36 12.26 4.74
N PRO A 115 21.33 13.18 4.61
CA PRO A 115 22.57 12.90 3.92
C PRO A 115 23.31 11.71 4.55
N VAL A 116 23.85 10.85 3.72
CA VAL A 116 24.73 9.75 4.15
C VAL A 116 26.14 10.29 4.34
N PRO A 117 26.82 10.00 5.48
CA PRO A 117 28.21 10.39 5.69
C PRO A 117 29.14 9.82 4.61
N LEU A 118 30.14 10.59 4.20
CA LEU A 118 31.10 10.19 3.16
C LEU A 118 31.87 8.91 3.49
N GLU A 119 32.01 8.58 4.76
CA GLU A 119 32.72 7.41 5.25
C GLU A 119 31.90 6.11 5.12
N GLU A 120 30.59 6.20 4.90
CA GLU A 120 29.70 5.05 4.80
C GLU A 120 29.53 4.52 3.37
N TYR A 121 30.12 5.21 2.38
CA TYR A 121 30.02 4.78 0.99
C TYR A 121 31.28 5.13 0.20
N ASP A 122 31.53 4.39 -0.89
CA ASP A 122 32.52 4.73 -1.88
C ASP A 122 31.88 5.03 -3.24
N VAL A 123 32.50 5.97 -3.97
CA VAL A 123 32.08 6.35 -5.31
C VAL A 123 33.29 6.54 -6.20
N ARG A 124 33.29 5.86 -7.33
CA ARG A 124 34.32 5.99 -8.36
C ARG A 124 33.68 6.09 -9.75
N LEU A 125 34.41 6.65 -10.67
CA LEU A 125 34.05 6.64 -12.10
C LEU A 125 34.80 5.52 -12.80
N VAL A 126 34.12 4.87 -13.73
CA VAL A 126 34.71 3.90 -14.65
C VAL A 126 34.24 4.20 -16.06
N ARG A 127 35.05 3.91 -17.07
CA ARG A 127 34.69 4.08 -18.48
C ARG A 127 34.71 2.76 -19.22
N THR A 128 33.83 2.64 -20.20
CA THR A 128 33.88 1.57 -21.21
C THR A 128 34.85 1.90 -22.32
N ALA A 129 35.19 0.92 -23.13
CA ALA A 129 36.11 1.13 -24.27
C ALA A 129 35.54 2.09 -25.34
N ASP A 130 34.23 2.13 -25.49
CA ASP A 130 33.48 2.96 -26.43
C ASP A 130 33.14 4.36 -25.89
N GLY A 131 33.63 4.71 -24.69
CA GLY A 131 33.55 6.07 -24.14
C GLY A 131 32.46 6.35 -23.15
N TRP A 132 31.56 5.39 -22.84
CA TRP A 132 30.59 5.56 -21.78
C TRP A 132 31.27 5.62 -20.42
N VAL A 133 30.83 6.54 -19.57
CA VAL A 133 31.33 6.69 -18.21
C VAL A 133 30.20 6.47 -17.23
N ALA A 134 30.40 5.51 -16.37
CA ALA A 134 29.47 5.14 -15.31
C ALA A 134 30.03 5.51 -13.94
N ARG A 135 29.12 5.86 -13.06
CA ARG A 135 29.40 6.00 -11.64
C ARG A 135 29.12 4.69 -10.95
N VAL A 136 30.11 4.16 -10.26
CA VAL A 136 30.01 3.00 -9.39
C VAL A 136 29.87 3.49 -7.97
N PHE A 137 28.76 3.19 -7.35
CA PHE A 137 28.44 3.52 -5.96
C PHE A 137 28.38 2.24 -5.14
N GLU A 138 29.07 2.19 -4.03
CA GLU A 138 29.12 1.04 -3.12
C GLU A 138 28.74 1.47 -1.71
N SER A 139 27.71 0.84 -1.14
CA SER A 139 27.26 1.12 0.23
C SER A 139 26.55 -0.07 0.86
N GLY A 140 26.64 -0.19 2.18
CA GLY A 140 25.83 -1.10 2.99
C GLY A 140 24.47 -0.55 3.40
N THR A 141 24.13 0.67 2.97
CA THR A 141 22.88 1.35 3.32
C THR A 141 22.11 1.67 2.06
N TYR A 142 20.81 1.35 2.02
CA TYR A 142 19.98 1.78 0.90
C TYR A 142 19.87 3.30 0.87
N VAL A 143 20.18 3.89 -0.25
CA VAL A 143 20.19 5.35 -0.43
C VAL A 143 19.44 5.76 -1.69
N GLY A 144 18.72 6.87 -1.58
CA GLY A 144 18.28 7.66 -2.73
C GLY A 144 19.40 8.61 -3.14
N GLN A 145 19.39 9.00 -4.40
CA GLN A 145 20.34 9.95 -4.95
C GLN A 145 19.66 11.28 -5.23
N ARG A 146 20.31 12.37 -4.83
CA ARG A 146 19.96 13.71 -5.27
C ARG A 146 21.18 14.34 -5.94
N SER A 147 21.07 14.69 -7.20
CA SER A 147 22.09 15.48 -7.90
C SER A 147 21.67 16.94 -8.00
N THR A 148 22.57 17.85 -7.73
CA THR A 148 22.40 19.28 -7.96
C THR A 148 23.47 19.74 -8.93
N LEU A 149 23.06 20.50 -9.95
CA LEU A 149 24.01 21.23 -10.79
C LEU A 149 24.60 22.36 -9.94
N GLY A 150 25.92 22.52 -9.94
CA GLY A 150 26.58 23.67 -9.35
C GLY A 150 26.25 24.92 -10.16
N GLU A 151 26.10 26.06 -9.52
CA GLU A 151 25.96 27.36 -10.20
C GLU A 151 27.26 27.70 -10.94
N GLY A 152 27.19 27.72 -12.25
CA GLY A 152 28.26 28.30 -13.11
C GLY A 152 29.28 27.32 -13.61
N ASP A 153 29.83 26.84 -14.37
CA ASP A 153 31.03 26.12 -14.90
C ASP A 153 30.92 24.59 -15.06
N GLY A 154 29.73 24.01 -15.24
CA GLY A 154 29.59 22.57 -15.53
C GLY A 154 29.92 21.64 -14.35
N GLY A 155 29.95 22.15 -13.14
CA GLY A 155 30.14 21.38 -11.91
C GLY A 155 28.87 20.67 -11.47
N ILE A 156 29.01 19.38 -11.10
CA ILE A 156 27.89 18.57 -10.58
C ILE A 156 28.19 18.17 -9.15
N ARG A 157 27.27 18.42 -8.22
CA ARG A 157 27.33 17.85 -6.88
C ARG A 157 26.29 16.74 -6.74
N ILE A 158 26.73 15.60 -6.26
CA ILE A 158 25.91 14.43 -6.01
C ILE A 158 25.84 14.19 -4.50
N THR A 159 24.64 14.29 -3.94
CA THR A 159 24.39 14.00 -2.53
C THR A 159 23.60 12.71 -2.42
N PHE A 160 24.11 11.76 -1.68
CA PHE A 160 23.40 10.53 -1.35
C PHE A 160 22.61 10.74 -0.07
N CYS A 161 21.33 10.40 -0.10
CA CYS A 161 20.43 10.58 1.02
C CYS A 161 19.77 9.26 1.36
N THR A 162 19.47 9.08 2.64
CA THR A 162 18.67 7.96 3.14
C THR A 162 17.43 8.49 3.85
N SER A 163 16.47 7.62 4.09
CA SER A 163 15.34 7.92 4.97
C SER A 163 15.85 8.16 6.41
N ARG A 164 15.06 8.86 7.23
CA ARG A 164 15.43 9.13 8.64
C ARG A 164 15.71 7.88 9.46
N ILE A 165 15.05 6.77 9.09
CA ILE A 165 15.35 5.45 9.64
C ILE A 165 16.02 4.66 8.51
N PRO A 166 17.35 4.59 8.46
CA PRO A 166 18.07 3.97 7.36
C PRO A 166 17.77 2.47 7.30
N LYS A 167 17.48 2.00 6.10
CA LYS A 167 17.33 0.58 5.82
C LYS A 167 18.75 0.03 5.58
N ARG A 168 19.31 -0.63 6.57
CA ARG A 168 20.56 -1.37 6.42
C ARG A 168 20.27 -2.69 5.74
N GLY A 169 21.03 -3.00 4.71
CA GLY A 169 20.98 -4.24 3.94
C GLY A 169 22.38 -4.83 3.76
N GLU A 170 22.47 -5.85 2.94
CA GLU A 170 23.77 -6.32 2.45
C GLU A 170 24.46 -5.23 1.62
N PRO A 171 25.80 -5.16 1.61
CA PRO A 171 26.52 -4.27 0.72
C PRO A 171 26.05 -4.46 -0.70
N HIS A 172 25.73 -3.36 -1.37
CA HIS A 172 25.27 -3.39 -2.75
C HIS A 172 26.03 -2.37 -3.58
N THR A 173 26.24 -2.72 -4.82
CA THR A 173 26.87 -1.88 -5.83
C THR A 173 25.78 -1.38 -6.78
N VAL A 174 25.78 -0.10 -7.06
CA VAL A 174 24.88 0.51 -8.06
C VAL A 174 25.73 1.15 -9.13
N ILE A 175 25.59 0.71 -10.36
CA ILE A 175 26.25 1.26 -11.51
C ILE A 175 25.26 2.10 -12.31
N THR A 176 25.63 3.36 -12.53
CA THR A 176 24.74 4.32 -13.22
C THR A 176 25.52 5.00 -14.34
N PRO A 177 25.35 4.58 -15.60
CA PRO A 177 25.89 5.28 -16.75
C PRO A 177 25.09 6.56 -16.97
N GLN A 178 25.77 7.70 -16.99
CA GLN A 178 25.15 9.02 -17.16
C GLN A 178 26.04 10.00 -17.92
N TYR A 179 27.24 9.57 -18.31
CA TYR A 179 28.20 10.43 -18.96
C TYR A 179 28.85 9.74 -20.16
N TYR A 180 29.32 10.54 -21.08
CA TYR A 180 30.08 10.08 -22.25
C TYR A 180 31.32 10.93 -22.44
N LEU A 181 32.46 10.28 -22.71
CA LEU A 181 33.70 10.94 -22.98
C LEU A 181 33.83 11.15 -24.50
N HIS A 182 33.71 12.39 -24.94
CA HIS A 182 33.81 12.78 -26.34
C HIS A 182 34.92 13.84 -26.52
N GLU A 183 35.86 13.59 -27.44
CA GLU A 183 37.00 14.49 -27.70
C GLU A 183 37.81 14.90 -26.46
N GLY A 184 37.93 13.99 -25.48
CA GLY A 184 38.67 14.25 -24.23
C GLY A 184 37.88 15.06 -23.19
N LYS A 185 36.63 15.35 -23.43
CA LYS A 185 35.73 16.06 -22.53
C LYS A 185 34.61 15.15 -22.07
N LEU A 186 34.18 15.33 -20.83
CA LEU A 186 33.07 14.58 -20.24
C LEU A 186 31.77 15.34 -20.44
N TYR A 187 30.75 14.66 -20.96
CA TYR A 187 29.41 15.21 -21.15
C TYR A 187 28.38 14.37 -20.39
N ARG A 188 27.31 14.99 -19.94
CA ARG A 188 26.12 14.22 -19.62
C ARG A 188 25.62 13.60 -20.90
N ALA A 189 25.17 12.37 -20.85
CA ALA A 189 24.71 11.68 -22.04
C ALA A 189 23.58 10.70 -21.73
N ASP A 190 22.68 10.62 -22.67
CA ASP A 190 21.58 9.64 -22.68
C ASP A 190 21.57 8.89 -24.02
N VAL A 191 20.99 7.71 -24.05
CA VAL A 191 20.71 6.96 -25.28
C VAL A 191 19.31 7.30 -25.74
N GLU A 192 19.22 7.95 -26.89
CA GLU A 192 17.95 8.21 -27.54
C GLU A 192 17.70 7.21 -28.66
N VAL A 193 16.45 6.77 -28.79
CA VAL A 193 16.05 5.82 -29.84
C VAL A 193 14.98 6.47 -30.72
N SER A 194 15.36 6.77 -31.95
CA SER A 194 14.48 7.30 -32.97
C SER A 194 13.94 6.17 -33.86
N LEU A 195 12.66 6.24 -34.24
CA LEU A 195 12.03 5.28 -35.16
C LEU A 195 12.66 5.32 -36.56
N ASP A 196 13.16 6.49 -36.97
CA ASP A 196 13.69 6.71 -38.35
C ASP A 196 15.20 6.54 -38.41
N GLU A 197 15.94 6.81 -37.35
CA GLU A 197 17.40 6.93 -37.36
C GLU A 197 18.11 5.90 -36.46
N GLY A 198 17.35 5.10 -35.70
CA GLY A 198 17.91 4.14 -34.77
C GLY A 198 18.37 4.75 -33.45
N ALA A 199 19.27 4.06 -32.75
CA ALA A 199 19.81 4.54 -31.48
C ALA A 199 21.01 5.48 -31.69
N TYR A 200 21.06 6.58 -30.94
CA TYR A 200 22.16 7.52 -30.94
C TYR A 200 22.48 8.04 -29.53
N ILE A 201 23.66 8.61 -29.35
CA ILE A 201 24.09 9.20 -28.08
C ILE A 201 23.79 10.71 -28.15
N GLU A 202 22.91 11.18 -27.26
CA GLU A 202 22.64 12.59 -27.09
C GLU A 202 23.56 13.17 -26.01
N LEU A 203 24.40 14.15 -26.39
CA LEU A 203 25.28 14.87 -25.46
C LEU A 203 24.56 16.10 -24.93
N GLY A 204 24.42 16.19 -23.62
CA GLY A 204 24.00 17.38 -22.91
C GLY A 204 25.17 18.29 -22.52
N ASP A 205 25.10 18.86 -21.32
CA ASP A 205 26.08 19.80 -20.82
C ASP A 205 27.47 19.17 -20.59
N GLU A 206 28.55 19.93 -20.89
CA GLU A 206 29.90 19.55 -20.53
C GLU A 206 30.07 19.53 -19.00
N VAL A 207 30.69 18.46 -18.49
CA VAL A 207 30.96 18.26 -17.08
C VAL A 207 32.42 18.53 -16.77
N THR A 208 32.69 19.60 -16.05
CA THR A 208 34.04 20.00 -15.70
C THR A 208 34.49 19.46 -14.33
N GLU A 209 33.57 19.26 -13.42
CA GLU A 209 33.88 18.74 -12.08
C GLU A 209 32.71 17.91 -11.53
N ILE A 210 32.98 16.78 -10.87
CA ILE A 210 32.02 16.01 -10.12
C ILE A 210 32.45 15.94 -8.67
N ARG A 211 31.56 16.41 -7.77
CA ARG A 211 31.71 16.36 -6.33
C ARG A 211 30.70 15.43 -5.73
N VAL A 212 31.07 14.75 -4.67
CA VAL A 212 30.21 13.85 -3.92
C VAL A 212 30.17 14.25 -2.46
N GLY A 213 28.98 14.40 -1.91
CA GLY A 213 28.77 14.81 -0.53
C GLY A 213 27.84 16.00 -0.38
N THR A 214 27.84 16.58 0.81
CA THR A 214 27.06 17.80 1.12
C THR A 214 27.90 19.06 0.83
N PRO A 215 27.26 20.25 0.75
CA PRO A 215 28.00 21.50 0.57
C PRO A 215 29.09 21.77 1.63
N GLU A 216 28.90 21.24 2.85
CA GLU A 216 29.82 21.42 3.98
C GLU A 216 30.89 20.33 4.05
N ASN A 217 30.64 19.16 3.46
CA ASN A 217 31.55 18.03 3.48
C ASN A 217 31.42 17.28 2.15
N ASP A 218 32.24 17.66 1.16
CA ASP A 218 32.28 17.02 -0.15
C ASP A 218 33.73 16.62 -0.54
N ARG A 219 33.80 15.67 -1.46
CA ARG A 219 35.07 15.32 -2.13
C ARG A 219 34.91 15.40 -3.64
N VAL A 220 35.94 15.83 -4.32
CA VAL A 220 36.00 15.79 -5.77
C VAL A 220 36.37 14.36 -6.21
N ILE A 221 35.59 13.80 -7.14
CA ILE A 221 35.84 12.48 -7.72
C ILE A 221 36.25 12.57 -9.20
N TYR A 222 36.07 13.75 -9.82
CA TYR A 222 36.48 14.02 -11.18
C TYR A 222 36.70 15.51 -11.38
N ARG A 223 37.78 15.85 -12.12
CA ARG A 223 38.02 17.17 -12.73
C ARG A 223 38.32 17.01 -14.21
N ALA A 224 38.00 18.03 -15.00
CA ALA A 224 38.29 18.05 -16.43
C ALA A 224 39.78 17.75 -16.69
N GLY A 225 40.01 16.72 -17.46
CA GLY A 225 41.35 16.23 -17.77
C GLY A 225 41.84 15.06 -16.90
N ASP A 226 41.10 14.68 -15.86
CA ASP A 226 41.40 13.47 -15.08
C ASP A 226 41.24 12.22 -15.94
N GLU A 227 42.15 11.26 -15.77
CA GLU A 227 42.04 9.96 -16.42
C GLU A 227 41.04 9.07 -15.71
N ILE A 228 40.01 8.61 -16.43
CA ILE A 228 39.00 7.72 -15.91
C ILE A 228 39.42 6.27 -16.22
N PRO A 229 39.52 5.37 -15.20
CA PRO A 229 39.94 4.01 -15.41
C PRO A 229 38.94 3.21 -16.24
N LEU A 230 39.40 2.23 -16.99
CA LEU A 230 38.56 1.28 -17.71
C LEU A 230 37.82 0.40 -16.71
N CYS A 231 36.57 0.11 -17.03
CA CYS A 231 35.74 -0.81 -16.27
C CYS A 231 36.21 -2.27 -16.44
N SER A 232 35.82 -3.12 -15.48
CA SER A 232 35.96 -4.57 -15.64
C SER A 232 34.93 -5.10 -16.64
N ALA A 233 35.10 -6.32 -17.11
CA ALA A 233 34.12 -6.97 -18.01
C ALA A 233 32.72 -7.12 -17.34
N GLU A 234 32.69 -7.39 -16.04
CA GLU A 234 31.44 -7.50 -15.28
C GLU A 234 30.71 -6.16 -15.15
N GLU A 235 31.46 -5.09 -14.86
CA GLU A 235 30.92 -3.72 -14.82
C GLU A 235 30.42 -3.26 -16.19
N GLU A 236 31.13 -3.62 -17.27
CA GLU A 236 30.70 -3.29 -18.63
C GLU A 236 29.39 -3.97 -19.00
N GLU A 237 29.20 -5.24 -18.64
CA GLU A 237 27.95 -5.96 -18.88
C GLU A 237 26.79 -5.30 -18.11
N GLU A 238 27.02 -4.89 -16.87
CA GLU A 238 26.00 -4.22 -16.05
C GLU A 238 25.66 -2.82 -16.60
N ILE A 239 26.66 -2.06 -17.06
CA ILE A 239 26.47 -0.78 -17.75
C ILE A 239 25.56 -0.96 -18.97
N ARG A 240 25.88 -1.91 -19.85
CA ARG A 240 25.09 -2.17 -21.06
C ARG A 240 23.67 -2.63 -20.73
N ALA A 241 23.51 -3.50 -19.76
CA ALA A 241 22.20 -3.96 -19.29
C ALA A 241 21.37 -2.81 -18.68
N HIS A 242 22.01 -1.89 -17.96
CA HIS A 242 21.34 -0.71 -17.43
C HIS A 242 20.82 0.20 -18.54
N MET A 243 21.68 0.52 -19.49
CA MET A 243 21.34 1.41 -20.61
C MET A 243 20.24 0.81 -21.48
N GLN A 244 20.30 -0.50 -21.77
CA GLN A 244 19.25 -1.22 -22.51
C GLN A 244 17.87 -1.09 -21.82
N ARG A 245 17.83 -1.21 -20.49
CA ARG A 245 16.58 -1.04 -19.71
C ARG A 245 16.08 0.41 -19.73
N THR A 246 16.98 1.38 -19.70
CA THR A 246 16.63 2.81 -19.58
C THR A 246 16.16 3.38 -20.92
N ALA A 247 16.79 3.02 -22.01
CA ALA A 247 16.43 3.48 -23.35
C ALA A 247 15.07 2.95 -23.84
N ARG A 248 14.43 1.98 -23.13
CA ARG A 248 13.15 1.39 -23.52
C ARG A 248 13.08 0.93 -24.97
N ALA A 249 14.22 0.51 -25.51
CA ALA A 249 14.30 0.01 -26.87
C ALA A 249 13.61 -1.36 -26.98
N ASP A 250 12.73 -1.52 -27.98
CA ASP A 250 12.07 -2.80 -28.27
C ASP A 250 13.03 -3.83 -28.93
N GLY A 251 14.29 -3.49 -29.10
CA GLY A 251 15.33 -4.31 -29.69
C GLY A 251 16.68 -4.09 -28.99
N GLU A 252 17.67 -4.88 -29.40
CA GLU A 252 19.03 -4.74 -28.91
C GLU A 252 19.67 -3.45 -29.43
N ILE A 253 20.25 -2.65 -28.53
CA ILE A 253 20.92 -1.39 -28.89
C ILE A 253 22.23 -1.73 -29.55
N PRO A 254 22.55 -1.18 -30.78
CA PRO A 254 23.83 -1.37 -31.43
C PRO A 254 24.87 -0.46 -30.78
N TRP A 255 25.54 -0.95 -29.74
CA TRP A 255 26.52 -0.17 -28.97
C TRP A 255 27.73 0.32 -29.79
N ASP A 256 28.12 -0.42 -30.82
CA ASP A 256 29.22 -0.07 -31.68
C ASP A 256 28.76 0.87 -32.81
N GLY A 257 29.40 2.03 -32.89
CA GLY A 257 29.17 2.97 -33.99
C GLY A 257 27.94 3.84 -33.88
N MET A 258 27.34 3.97 -32.68
CA MET A 258 26.26 4.93 -32.46
C MET A 258 26.71 6.36 -32.83
N ALA A 259 25.84 7.09 -33.52
CA ALA A 259 26.08 8.50 -33.81
C ALA A 259 26.04 9.32 -32.50
N VAL A 260 26.96 10.26 -32.38
CA VAL A 260 27.01 11.18 -31.23
C VAL A 260 26.46 12.53 -31.69
N ARG A 261 25.47 13.06 -30.99
CA ARG A 261 24.81 14.33 -31.31
C ARG A 261 24.80 15.24 -30.08
N ARG A 262 24.78 16.56 -30.33
CA ARG A 262 24.59 17.57 -29.28
C ARG A 262 23.15 18.03 -29.27
N ALA A 263 22.54 18.14 -28.10
CA ALA A 263 21.16 18.57 -27.88
C ALA A 263 20.84 19.98 -28.48
N GLU A 264 21.85 20.82 -28.75
CA GLU A 264 21.65 22.15 -29.30
C GLU A 264 21.51 22.19 -30.84
N GLU A 265 21.92 21.17 -31.56
CA GLU A 265 21.91 21.17 -33.04
C GLU A 265 20.51 20.97 -33.62
N GLU A 266 19.57 20.35 -32.86
CA GLU A 266 18.20 20.06 -33.32
C GLU A 266 17.27 21.28 -33.30
N LYS A 267 17.56 22.33 -32.54
CA LYS A 267 16.73 23.56 -32.49
C LYS A 267 16.91 24.52 -33.66
N ASN A 268 17.88 24.29 -34.55
CA ASN A 268 18.20 25.18 -35.66
C ASN A 268 18.07 24.51 -37.04
N SER A 269 17.53 23.30 -37.12
CA SER A 269 17.18 22.60 -38.37
C SER A 269 15.68 22.58 -38.54
#